data_476ddabf28d8fe11057c802bb8ba1303
#
_entry.id   476ddabf28d8fe11057c802bb8ba1303
#
_cell.length_a   1.000
_cell.length_b   1.000
_cell.length_c   1.000
_cell.angle_alpha   90.00
_cell.angle_beta   90.00
_cell.angle_gamma   90.00
#
_symmetry.space_group_name_H-M   'P 1'
#
loop_
_entity.id
_entity.type
_entity.pdbx_description
1 polymer ?
#
loop_
_entity_poly.entity_id
_entity_poly.type
_entity_poly.pdbx_seq_one_letter_code
_entity_poly.pdbx_strand_id
1 'polypeptide(L)'
;MSAFGRKNGVGGMGAGARPNFGVARPIRGGGGGDGHAPVPGGDQFPPIPGEAVAPMAPPTHMPVKADAMTRLADRSNGVNEGPAKAEGFEASVHKIKEQVLPRLLERVDPEAASTLSKEELSEEFRPIIMEVLAELKITLNRREQFALEKVLIDELLGFGPLEELLNDPDISDIMVNGPLQTYVEKKGKLQVAQIQFRDEQHLFQIAQRIVNQVGRRVDQTTPLADARLKDGSRVNVIVPPLSLRGTAISIRKFSEKPITLDMLRQFGSMSDKMSTALKIAGACRMNVVISGGTGSGKTTMLNALSKMIDPGERVLTIEDAAELRLQQPHWLPLETRPPNLEGKGAITIGDLVKNALRMRPDRIILGEIRGAECFDLLAAMNTGHDGSMCTLHANSPRECLGRMENMILMGDIKIPKEAISRQIAESVDLIVQVKRLRDGSRRTTNITEVIGMEGDVIVTQELFAFEYLDETDDGKIIGEFRPSGLRPYTLEKARQFGFDQAYLEACL
;
A
#
# COMPACT_ATOMS: atom_id res chain seq x y z
N MET A 1 -7.05 -25.97 -57.76
CA MET A 1 -6.10 -25.53 -58.81
C MET A 1 -5.06 -24.70 -58.06
N SER A 2 -3.96 -25.30 -57.65
CA SER A 2 -2.63 -25.46 -58.25
C SER A 2 -2.04 -24.07 -58.57
N ALA A 3 -0.82 -23.69 -58.20
CA ALA A 3 0.43 -24.41 -57.99
C ALA A 3 1.44 -23.43 -57.35
N PHE A 4 2.25 -23.88 -56.40
CA PHE A 4 3.69 -24.19 -56.53
C PHE A 4 4.62 -23.12 -57.07
N GLY A 5 5.68 -22.82 -56.30
CA GLY A 5 6.90 -22.14 -56.72
C GLY A 5 7.96 -22.03 -55.64
N ARG A 6 8.71 -23.12 -55.35
CA ARG A 6 10.00 -23.08 -54.63
C ARG A 6 11.08 -22.49 -55.54
N LYS A 7 12.06 -21.73 -54.98
CA LYS A 7 13.49 -21.92 -55.37
C LYS A 7 14.45 -21.45 -54.28
N ASN A 8 15.44 -22.32 -54.06
CA ASN A 8 16.63 -22.20 -53.24
C ASN A 8 17.63 -21.13 -53.77
N GLY A 9 18.47 -20.62 -52.88
CA GLY A 9 19.69 -19.92 -53.22
C GLY A 9 20.60 -19.70 -52.04
N VAL A 10 21.68 -20.44 -52.03
CA VAL A 10 22.78 -20.56 -51.07
C VAL A 10 23.78 -19.40 -51.22
N GLY A 11 24.47 -19.05 -50.12
CA GLY A 11 25.75 -18.31 -50.06
C GLY A 11 25.68 -17.10 -49.16
N GLY A 12 26.44 -16.99 -48.12
CA GLY A 12 27.81 -17.03 -47.86
C GLY A 12 28.17 -16.01 -46.75
N MET A 13 28.79 -16.44 -45.76
CA MET A 13 29.75 -15.84 -44.81
C MET A 13 29.85 -14.30 -44.68
N GLY A 14 29.75 -13.81 -43.42
CA GLY A 14 30.23 -12.50 -43.03
C GLY A 14 30.21 -12.36 -41.50
N ALA A 15 31.31 -12.71 -40.84
CA ALA A 15 31.51 -12.49 -39.41
C ALA A 15 31.67 -10.98 -39.15
N GLY A 16 30.83 -10.44 -38.29
CA GLY A 16 30.90 -9.06 -37.80
C GLY A 16 30.95 -9.03 -36.28
N ALA A 17 32.04 -8.53 -35.76
CA ALA A 17 32.49 -8.53 -34.37
C ALA A 17 31.52 -7.89 -33.37
N ARG A 18 31.44 -8.49 -32.20
CA ARG A 18 30.85 -7.89 -30.97
C ARG A 18 31.87 -6.90 -30.37
N PRO A 19 31.45 -5.74 -29.85
CA PRO A 19 32.32 -4.88 -29.07
C PRO A 19 32.52 -5.43 -27.67
N ASN A 20 33.76 -5.71 -27.30
CA ASN A 20 34.21 -6.00 -25.95
C ASN A 20 34.23 -4.73 -25.11
N PHE A 21 33.53 -4.76 -23.96
CA PHE A 21 33.74 -3.77 -22.91
C PHE A 21 35.01 -4.15 -22.13
N GLY A 22 35.97 -3.19 -22.07
CA GLY A 22 37.28 -3.35 -21.47
C GLY A 22 37.21 -3.44 -19.94
N VAL A 23 37.92 -4.41 -19.43
CA VAL A 23 38.24 -4.61 -18.01
C VAL A 23 39.41 -3.67 -17.66
N ALA A 24 39.23 -2.82 -16.64
CA ALA A 24 40.28 -1.98 -16.09
C ALA A 24 41.38 -2.81 -15.45
N ARG A 25 42.65 -2.58 -15.85
CA ARG A 25 43.85 -3.19 -15.23
C ARG A 25 44.32 -2.36 -14.02
N PRO A 26 44.87 -2.96 -13.00
CA PRO A 26 45.44 -2.25 -11.85
C PRO A 26 46.81 -1.65 -12.18
N ILE A 27 47.04 -0.44 -11.71
CA ILE A 27 48.29 0.28 -11.81
C ILE A 27 49.25 -0.24 -10.70
N ARG A 28 50.41 -0.77 -11.10
CA ARG A 28 51.53 -1.12 -10.20
C ARG A 28 52.30 0.15 -9.91
N GLY A 29 52.67 0.26 -8.61
CA GLY A 29 53.56 1.30 -8.13
C GLY A 29 55.02 1.12 -8.57
N GLY A 30 55.69 2.22 -8.66
CA GLY A 30 57.15 2.31 -8.82
C GLY A 30 57.62 3.52 -8.05
N GLY A 31 58.58 3.26 -7.14
CA GLY A 31 59.08 4.16 -6.12
C GLY A 31 60.24 5.08 -6.57
N GLY A 32 60.61 5.90 -5.62
CA GLY A 32 61.98 6.42 -5.54
C GLY A 32 62.08 7.94 -5.55
N GLY A 33 62.66 8.53 -4.49
CA GLY A 33 63.60 9.66 -4.61
C GLY A 33 63.29 10.92 -3.79
N ASP A 34 63.80 10.96 -2.62
CA ASP A 34 64.43 12.05 -1.87
C ASP A 34 64.34 13.52 -2.32
N GLY A 35 64.09 14.42 -1.35
CA GLY A 35 64.36 15.84 -1.50
C GLY A 35 63.86 16.72 -0.37
N HIS A 36 64.67 16.90 0.67
CA HIS A 36 64.49 17.84 1.77
C HIS A 36 64.50 19.29 1.29
N ALA A 37 63.65 20.14 1.86
CA ALA A 37 63.97 21.51 2.27
C ALA A 37 63.01 22.04 3.32
N PRO A 38 63.48 22.81 4.34
CA PRO A 38 62.71 23.16 5.54
C PRO A 38 61.95 24.48 5.39
N VAL A 39 60.86 24.58 6.13
CA VAL A 39 60.08 25.83 6.28
C VAL A 39 60.51 26.47 7.64
N PRO A 40 60.79 27.78 7.67
CA PRO A 40 61.10 28.47 8.91
C PRO A 40 59.87 28.88 9.72
N GLY A 41 60.12 28.92 11.02
CA GLY A 41 59.15 29.08 12.05
C GLY A 41 58.58 30.46 12.27
N GLY A 42 57.56 30.43 13.10
CA GLY A 42 57.42 31.15 14.34
C GLY A 42 56.81 32.53 14.25
N ASP A 43 55.66 32.70 14.86
CA ASP A 43 55.42 33.89 15.65
C ASP A 43 54.64 33.51 16.91
N GLN A 44 55.30 33.77 18.03
CA GLN A 44 54.85 33.63 19.40
C GLN A 44 53.97 34.80 19.76
N PHE A 45 52.76 34.58 20.28
CA PHE A 45 52.00 35.56 21.03
C PHE A 45 52.24 35.34 22.54
N PRO A 46 52.34 36.40 23.34
CA PRO A 46 52.58 36.31 24.77
C PRO A 46 51.31 35.85 25.55
N PRO A 47 51.51 35.25 26.74
CA PRO A 47 50.43 34.74 27.55
C PRO A 47 49.69 35.84 28.31
N ILE A 48 48.36 35.73 28.38
CA ILE A 48 47.49 36.56 29.22
C ILE A 48 47.48 35.99 30.66
N PRO A 49 47.55 36.82 31.73
CA PRO A 49 47.61 36.36 33.12
C PRO A 49 46.27 35.80 33.61
N GLY A 50 46.37 34.76 34.43
CA GLY A 50 45.34 33.86 34.84
C GLY A 50 44.20 34.39 35.67
N GLU A 51 43.07 33.75 35.48
CA GLU A 51 42.02 33.57 36.46
C GLU A 51 41.91 32.10 36.82
N ALA A 52 41.85 31.81 38.11
CA ALA A 52 41.79 30.50 38.67
C ALA A 52 40.42 29.88 38.39
N VAL A 53 40.39 28.82 37.57
CA VAL A 53 39.19 28.05 37.29
C VAL A 53 39.14 26.90 38.31
N ALA A 54 38.03 26.85 39.07
CA ALA A 54 37.69 25.76 39.97
C ALA A 54 37.53 24.44 39.17
N PRO A 55 37.83 23.25 39.77
CA PRO A 55 37.71 22.01 39.07
C PRO A 55 36.26 21.67 38.71
N MET A 56 35.97 21.63 37.41
CA MET A 56 34.73 21.11 36.87
C MET A 56 34.55 19.62 37.16
N ALA A 57 33.42 19.26 37.70
CA ALA A 57 32.96 17.89 37.81
C ALA A 57 32.98 17.19 36.44
N PRO A 58 33.22 15.86 36.36
CA PRO A 58 33.25 15.13 35.09
C PRO A 58 31.87 15.21 34.42
N PRO A 59 31.81 15.34 33.10
CA PRO A 59 30.56 15.41 32.39
C PRO A 59 29.81 14.08 32.56
N THR A 60 28.55 14.17 32.98
CA THR A 60 27.57 13.08 32.91
C THR A 60 27.52 12.56 31.47
N HIS A 61 27.74 11.27 31.31
CA HIS A 61 27.65 10.56 30.04
C HIS A 61 26.30 10.89 29.38
N MET A 62 26.32 11.72 28.34
CA MET A 62 25.26 11.71 27.33
C MET A 62 25.35 10.40 26.56
N PRO A 63 24.23 9.72 26.30
CA PRO A 63 24.26 8.52 25.48
C PRO A 63 24.81 8.86 24.09
N VAL A 64 25.90 8.23 23.73
CA VAL A 64 26.51 8.36 22.40
C VAL A 64 25.49 7.83 21.39
N LYS A 65 25.05 8.68 20.46
CA LYS A 65 24.23 8.24 19.31
C LYS A 65 24.94 7.08 18.62
N ALA A 66 24.33 5.92 18.60
CA ALA A 66 24.87 4.77 17.86
C ALA A 66 25.06 5.18 16.40
N ASP A 67 26.28 5.13 15.92
CA ASP A 67 26.66 5.50 14.56
C ASP A 67 25.87 4.66 13.53
N ALA A 68 25.58 5.24 12.38
CA ALA A 68 24.86 4.57 11.29
C ALA A 68 25.50 3.22 10.89
N MET A 69 26.82 3.12 11.01
CA MET A 69 27.59 1.89 10.77
C MET A 69 27.34 0.82 11.83
N THR A 70 27.18 1.19 13.10
CA THR A 70 26.81 0.27 14.19
C THR A 70 25.41 -0.31 13.93
N ARG A 71 24.44 0.54 13.51
CA ARG A 71 23.09 0.08 13.12
C ARG A 71 23.11 -0.84 11.89
N LEU A 72 24.05 -0.66 10.97
CA LEU A 72 24.26 -1.53 9.82
C LEU A 72 24.86 -2.89 10.23
N ALA A 73 25.81 -2.88 11.15
CA ALA A 73 26.41 -4.08 11.73
C ALA A 73 25.37 -4.89 12.51
N ASP A 74 24.51 -4.24 13.30
CA ASP A 74 23.42 -4.89 14.04
C ASP A 74 22.40 -5.54 13.09
N ARG A 75 22.13 -4.92 11.94
CA ARG A 75 21.30 -5.53 10.88
C ARG A 75 21.94 -6.74 10.22
N SER A 76 23.27 -6.77 10.09
CA SER A 76 23.99 -7.91 9.51
C SER A 76 24.14 -9.08 10.50
N ASN A 77 24.11 -8.79 11.81
CA ASN A 77 24.21 -9.76 12.89
C ASN A 77 22.85 -10.17 13.47
N GLY A 78 21.74 -9.70 12.85
CA GLY A 78 20.38 -10.03 13.25
C GLY A 78 20.17 -11.53 13.30
N VAL A 79 20.28 -12.09 14.49
CA VAL A 79 19.89 -13.45 14.82
C VAL A 79 18.39 -13.54 14.57
N ASN A 80 17.98 -14.49 13.74
CA ASN A 80 16.61 -14.94 13.65
C ASN A 80 16.18 -15.44 15.03
N GLU A 81 15.62 -14.56 15.85
CA GLU A 81 14.84 -15.00 16.99
C GLU A 81 13.61 -15.71 16.42
N GLY A 82 13.61 -17.01 16.52
CA GLY A 82 12.44 -17.84 16.23
C GLY A 82 11.25 -17.38 17.09
N PRO A 83 10.01 -17.69 16.70
CA PRO A 83 8.81 -17.22 17.37
C PRO A 83 8.89 -17.52 18.87
N ALA A 84 8.76 -16.48 19.69
CA ALA A 84 8.65 -16.64 21.14
C ALA A 84 7.48 -17.58 21.42
N LYS A 85 7.72 -18.62 22.23
CA LYS A 85 6.68 -19.59 22.62
C LYS A 85 5.54 -18.83 23.26
N ALA A 86 4.32 -18.98 22.74
CA ALA A 86 3.10 -18.52 23.39
C ALA A 86 2.98 -19.25 24.72
N GLU A 87 3.29 -18.57 25.82
CA GLU A 87 3.11 -19.08 27.19
C GLU A 87 1.75 -18.62 27.68
N GLY A 88 0.83 -19.55 27.94
CA GLY A 88 -0.44 -19.24 28.56
C GLY A 88 -1.63 -20.08 28.08
N PHE A 89 -2.81 -19.57 28.34
CA PHE A 89 -4.13 -20.14 28.05
C PHE A 89 -4.28 -20.58 26.57
N GLU A 90 -3.82 -19.77 25.61
CA GLU A 90 -3.92 -20.04 24.17
C GLU A 90 -3.07 -21.25 23.75
N ALA A 91 -1.85 -21.37 24.25
CA ALA A 91 -0.97 -22.53 24.00
C ALA A 91 -1.59 -23.84 24.52
N SER A 92 -2.30 -23.78 25.65
CA SER A 92 -3.03 -24.92 26.18
C SER A 92 -4.18 -25.33 25.26
N VAL A 93 -4.99 -24.39 24.79
CA VAL A 93 -6.12 -24.65 23.88
C VAL A 93 -5.63 -25.21 22.54
N HIS A 94 -4.53 -24.67 21.98
CA HIS A 94 -3.93 -25.21 20.74
C HIS A 94 -3.42 -26.64 20.89
N LYS A 95 -2.79 -26.97 22.00
CA LYS A 95 -2.33 -28.34 22.28
C LYS A 95 -3.49 -29.33 22.40
N ILE A 96 -4.60 -28.92 22.99
CA ILE A 96 -5.80 -29.73 23.12
C ILE A 96 -6.49 -29.86 21.75
N LYS A 97 -6.53 -28.82 20.94
CA LYS A 97 -7.00 -28.85 19.54
C LYS A 97 -6.30 -29.95 18.73
N GLU A 98 -4.97 -30.05 18.82
CA GLU A 98 -4.21 -31.08 18.09
C GLU A 98 -4.61 -32.50 18.45
N GLN A 99 -5.08 -32.74 19.68
CA GLN A 99 -5.55 -34.03 20.13
C GLN A 99 -7.02 -34.32 19.74
N VAL A 100 -7.85 -33.28 19.78
CA VAL A 100 -9.30 -33.39 19.54
C VAL A 100 -9.64 -33.40 18.04
N LEU A 101 -8.94 -32.58 17.24
CA LEU A 101 -9.26 -32.39 15.82
C LEU A 101 -9.24 -33.67 14.98
N PRO A 102 -8.24 -34.57 15.09
CA PRO A 102 -8.25 -35.83 14.32
C PRO A 102 -9.46 -36.72 14.64
N ARG A 103 -9.82 -36.82 15.91
CA ARG A 103 -10.98 -37.62 16.36
C ARG A 103 -12.30 -36.99 15.93
N LEU A 104 -12.37 -35.67 15.89
CA LEU A 104 -13.54 -34.94 15.41
C LEU A 104 -13.74 -35.15 13.90
N LEU A 105 -12.65 -35.10 13.11
CA LEU A 105 -12.69 -35.34 11.66
C LEU A 105 -13.10 -36.76 11.27
N GLU A 106 -12.87 -37.76 12.14
CA GLU A 106 -13.35 -39.14 11.93
C GLU A 106 -14.87 -39.29 12.08
N ARG A 107 -15.52 -38.33 12.77
CA ARG A 107 -16.95 -38.35 13.14
C ARG A 107 -17.82 -37.40 12.35
N VAL A 108 -17.21 -36.42 11.76
CA VAL A 108 -17.88 -35.33 11.04
C VAL A 108 -17.61 -35.46 9.56
N ASP A 109 -18.66 -35.46 8.76
CA ASP A 109 -18.55 -35.33 7.31
C ASP A 109 -18.30 -33.86 6.94
N PRO A 110 -17.11 -33.51 6.40
CA PRO A 110 -16.79 -32.14 6.03
C PRO A 110 -17.71 -31.56 4.95
N GLU A 111 -18.29 -32.40 4.08
CA GLU A 111 -19.19 -31.94 3.03
C GLU A 111 -20.56 -31.57 3.60
N ALA A 112 -21.11 -32.38 4.51
CA ALA A 112 -22.35 -32.06 5.22
C ALA A 112 -22.19 -30.81 6.10
N ALA A 113 -21.04 -30.68 6.76
CA ALA A 113 -20.70 -29.53 7.57
C ALA A 113 -20.65 -28.19 6.78
N SER A 114 -20.24 -28.24 5.51
CA SER A 114 -20.12 -27.05 4.68
C SER A 114 -21.44 -26.38 4.28
N THR A 115 -22.57 -27.06 4.51
CA THR A 115 -23.92 -26.56 4.19
C THR A 115 -24.59 -25.80 5.33
N LEU A 116 -24.05 -25.90 6.57
CA LEU A 116 -24.59 -25.28 7.78
C LEU A 116 -23.97 -23.90 8.04
N SER A 117 -24.72 -23.06 8.73
CA SER A 117 -24.18 -21.78 9.25
C SER A 117 -23.23 -22.04 10.44
N LYS A 118 -22.36 -21.05 10.77
CA LYS A 118 -21.45 -21.18 11.92
C LYS A 118 -22.20 -21.43 13.23
N GLU A 119 -23.39 -20.85 13.40
CA GLU A 119 -24.24 -20.99 14.57
C GLU A 119 -24.84 -22.40 14.67
N GLU A 120 -25.45 -22.89 13.60
CA GLU A 120 -26.03 -24.24 13.52
C GLU A 120 -24.95 -25.31 13.75
N LEU A 121 -23.77 -25.10 13.17
CA LEU A 121 -22.65 -26.02 13.37
C LEU A 121 -22.12 -26.03 14.80
N SER A 122 -22.07 -24.87 15.45
CA SER A 122 -21.67 -24.77 16.85
C SER A 122 -22.60 -25.61 17.74
N GLU A 123 -23.91 -25.59 17.46
CA GLU A 123 -24.89 -26.37 18.20
C GLU A 123 -24.77 -27.87 17.95
N GLU A 124 -24.53 -28.28 16.69
CA GLU A 124 -24.37 -29.70 16.34
C GLU A 124 -23.02 -30.28 16.79
N PHE A 125 -21.94 -29.48 16.73
CA PHE A 125 -20.60 -29.97 17.11
C PHE A 125 -20.33 -30.00 18.59
N ARG A 126 -21.00 -29.14 19.37
CA ARG A 126 -20.80 -29.11 20.82
C ARG A 126 -20.96 -30.48 21.50
N PRO A 127 -22.02 -31.30 21.25
CA PRO A 127 -22.13 -32.64 21.82
C PRO A 127 -20.97 -33.55 21.39
N ILE A 128 -20.57 -33.52 20.12
CA ILE A 128 -19.48 -34.35 19.57
C ILE A 128 -18.15 -33.98 20.21
N ILE A 129 -17.87 -32.68 20.35
CA ILE A 129 -16.65 -32.19 21.02
C ILE A 129 -16.61 -32.66 22.47
N MET A 130 -17.73 -32.58 23.18
CA MET A 130 -17.82 -33.05 24.56
C MET A 130 -17.60 -34.55 24.73
N GLU A 131 -18.10 -35.35 23.78
CA GLU A 131 -17.87 -36.78 23.72
C GLU A 131 -16.40 -37.12 23.49
N VAL A 132 -15.74 -36.46 22.51
CA VAL A 132 -14.30 -36.61 22.21
C VAL A 132 -13.45 -36.19 23.41
N LEU A 133 -13.79 -35.09 24.10
CA LEU A 133 -13.08 -34.67 25.31
C LEU A 133 -13.19 -35.68 26.43
N ALA A 134 -14.39 -36.30 26.62
CA ALA A 134 -14.60 -37.34 27.62
C ALA A 134 -13.78 -38.60 27.31
N GLU A 135 -13.70 -39.03 26.05
CA GLU A 135 -12.86 -40.14 25.62
C GLU A 135 -11.36 -39.90 25.88
N LEU A 136 -10.91 -38.70 25.56
CA LEU A 136 -9.51 -38.28 25.78
C LEU A 136 -9.21 -37.99 27.27
N LYS A 137 -10.23 -38.05 28.14
CA LYS A 137 -10.14 -37.73 29.57
C LYS A 137 -9.61 -36.33 29.86
N ILE A 138 -9.94 -35.38 28.95
CA ILE A 138 -9.56 -33.97 29.08
C ILE A 138 -10.67 -33.20 29.75
N THR A 139 -10.35 -32.58 30.87
CA THR A 139 -11.30 -31.74 31.62
C THR A 139 -10.96 -30.27 31.37
N LEU A 140 -11.91 -29.51 30.82
CA LEU A 140 -11.80 -28.11 30.53
C LEU A 140 -12.78 -27.29 31.34
N ASN A 141 -12.38 -26.11 31.75
CA ASN A 141 -13.31 -25.12 32.29
C ASN A 141 -14.19 -24.53 31.15
N ARG A 142 -15.25 -23.84 31.53
CA ARG A 142 -16.25 -23.31 30.58
C ARG A 142 -15.64 -22.33 29.56
N ARG A 143 -14.62 -21.57 29.97
CA ARG A 143 -13.91 -20.63 29.10
C ARG A 143 -12.99 -21.36 28.11
N GLU A 144 -12.30 -22.39 28.53
CA GLU A 144 -11.46 -23.24 27.70
C GLU A 144 -12.29 -24.02 26.66
N GLN A 145 -13.45 -24.55 27.08
CA GLN A 145 -14.38 -25.25 26.17
C GLN A 145 -14.87 -24.31 25.08
N PHE A 146 -15.29 -23.10 25.43
CA PHE A 146 -15.75 -22.12 24.43
C PHE A 146 -14.62 -21.70 23.46
N ALA A 147 -13.41 -21.49 23.97
CA ALA A 147 -12.24 -21.16 23.13
C ALA A 147 -11.87 -22.33 22.21
N LEU A 148 -11.88 -23.56 22.70
CA LEU A 148 -11.61 -24.75 21.90
C LEU A 148 -12.68 -24.96 20.82
N GLU A 149 -13.96 -24.83 21.17
CA GLU A 149 -15.09 -24.93 20.23
C GLU A 149 -14.93 -23.93 19.09
N LYS A 150 -14.65 -22.67 19.40
CA LYS A 150 -14.40 -21.64 18.41
C LYS A 150 -13.23 -22.00 17.48
N VAL A 151 -12.10 -22.38 18.03
CA VAL A 151 -10.90 -22.75 17.24
C VAL A 151 -11.15 -23.98 16.36
N LEU A 152 -11.91 -24.97 16.83
CA LEU A 152 -12.27 -26.15 16.03
C LEU A 152 -13.23 -25.81 14.88
N ILE A 153 -14.21 -24.95 15.11
CA ILE A 153 -15.14 -24.48 14.07
C ILE A 153 -14.39 -23.65 13.03
N ASP A 154 -13.51 -22.74 13.45
CA ASP A 154 -12.68 -21.93 12.55
C ASP A 154 -11.74 -22.80 11.72
N GLU A 155 -11.25 -23.92 12.26
CA GLU A 155 -10.42 -24.89 11.53
C GLU A 155 -11.22 -25.70 10.49
N LEU A 156 -12.44 -26.11 10.84
CA LEU A 156 -13.27 -26.98 9.99
C LEU A 156 -13.94 -26.20 8.85
N LEU A 157 -14.47 -25.01 9.14
CA LEU A 157 -15.28 -24.23 8.21
C LEU A 157 -14.71 -22.88 7.84
N GLY A 158 -13.91 -22.30 8.70
CA GLY A 158 -13.26 -21.03 8.49
C GLY A 158 -11.96 -21.18 7.69
N PHE A 159 -11.12 -20.20 7.85
CA PHE A 159 -9.79 -20.17 7.24
C PHE A 159 -8.70 -20.65 8.21
N GLY A 160 -9.07 -21.49 9.17
CA GLY A 160 -8.16 -22.09 10.15
C GLY A 160 -7.35 -21.05 10.92
N PRO A 161 -6.00 -21.19 10.97
CA PRO A 161 -5.16 -20.25 11.72
C PRO A 161 -5.25 -18.79 11.24
N LEU A 162 -5.75 -18.52 10.03
CA LEU A 162 -5.91 -17.15 9.54
C LEU A 162 -7.04 -16.39 10.22
N GLU A 163 -8.03 -17.08 10.78
CA GLU A 163 -9.19 -16.43 11.42
C GLU A 163 -8.78 -15.51 12.58
N GLU A 164 -7.78 -15.91 13.37
CA GLU A 164 -7.25 -15.09 14.44
C GLU A 164 -6.66 -13.77 13.91
N LEU A 165 -5.87 -13.83 12.82
CA LEU A 165 -5.27 -12.67 12.20
C LEU A 165 -6.31 -11.80 11.47
N LEU A 166 -7.31 -12.43 10.87
CA LEU A 166 -8.41 -11.72 10.22
C LEU A 166 -9.27 -10.95 11.22
N ASN A 167 -9.43 -11.45 12.43
CA ASN A 167 -10.21 -10.81 13.47
C ASN A 167 -9.44 -9.72 14.26
N ASP A 168 -8.10 -9.63 14.16
CA ASP A 168 -7.31 -8.59 14.84
C ASP A 168 -7.42 -7.26 14.08
N PRO A 169 -8.06 -6.21 14.65
CA PRO A 169 -8.28 -4.93 13.97
C PRO A 169 -6.98 -4.13 13.73
N ASP A 170 -5.91 -4.46 14.44
CA ASP A 170 -4.61 -3.78 14.31
C ASP A 170 -3.78 -4.31 13.12
N ILE A 171 -4.15 -5.45 12.54
CA ILE A 171 -3.48 -6.06 11.38
C ILE A 171 -4.09 -5.50 10.10
N SER A 172 -3.25 -4.98 9.21
CA SER A 172 -3.65 -4.48 7.88
C SER A 172 -3.39 -5.49 6.77
N ASP A 173 -2.26 -6.21 6.83
CA ASP A 173 -1.84 -7.16 5.81
C ASP A 173 -1.36 -8.47 6.45
N ILE A 174 -1.68 -9.60 5.81
CA ILE A 174 -1.26 -10.94 6.21
C ILE A 174 -0.56 -11.58 5.01
N MET A 175 0.64 -12.09 5.21
CA MET A 175 1.48 -12.68 4.17
C MET A 175 1.95 -14.07 4.61
N VAL A 176 1.32 -15.10 4.07
CA VAL A 176 1.67 -16.51 4.29
C VAL A 176 2.67 -16.94 3.23
N ASN A 177 3.85 -17.37 3.63
CA ASN A 177 4.94 -17.84 2.77
C ASN A 177 5.21 -19.33 3.01
N GLY A 178 4.26 -20.17 2.69
CA GLY A 178 4.26 -21.59 3.04
C GLY A 178 3.74 -21.86 4.46
N PRO A 179 3.68 -23.14 4.88
CA PRO A 179 2.96 -23.53 6.09
C PRO A 179 3.59 -23.06 7.41
N LEU A 180 4.89 -22.76 7.42
CA LEU A 180 5.64 -22.47 8.64
C LEU A 180 5.94 -20.99 8.84
N GLN A 181 5.69 -20.14 7.84
CA GLN A 181 6.11 -18.73 7.91
C GLN A 181 4.99 -17.79 7.49
N THR A 182 4.47 -17.05 8.46
CA THR A 182 3.46 -16.01 8.25
C THR A 182 3.96 -14.67 8.79
N TYR A 183 3.84 -13.63 7.99
CA TYR A 183 4.11 -12.25 8.39
C TYR A 183 2.81 -11.47 8.43
N VAL A 184 2.77 -10.47 9.29
CA VAL A 184 1.67 -9.50 9.36
C VAL A 184 2.22 -8.07 9.38
N GLU A 185 1.51 -7.15 8.76
CA GLU A 185 1.71 -5.73 9.01
C GLU A 185 0.75 -5.29 10.12
N LYS A 186 1.29 -4.95 11.29
CA LYS A 186 0.54 -4.46 12.44
C LYS A 186 1.00 -3.05 12.79
N LYS A 187 0.07 -2.08 12.77
CA LYS A 187 0.36 -0.66 13.01
C LYS A 187 1.50 -0.11 12.14
N GLY A 188 1.56 -0.53 10.88
CA GLY A 188 2.56 -0.09 9.90
C GLY A 188 3.94 -0.75 10.03
N LYS A 189 4.11 -1.76 10.88
CA LYS A 189 5.36 -2.52 11.05
C LYS A 189 5.15 -3.98 10.69
N LEU A 190 6.10 -4.53 9.90
CA LEU A 190 6.14 -5.95 9.60
C LEU A 190 6.66 -6.74 10.80
N GLN A 191 5.96 -7.81 11.16
CA GLN A 191 6.36 -8.73 12.22
C GLN A 191 5.95 -10.17 11.86
N VAL A 192 6.62 -11.14 12.46
CA VAL A 192 6.30 -12.56 12.30
C VAL A 192 5.05 -12.85 13.13
N ALA A 193 4.05 -13.49 12.53
CA ALA A 193 2.89 -14.00 13.25
C ALA A 193 3.18 -15.36 13.90
N GLN A 194 2.55 -15.62 15.04
CA GLN A 194 2.76 -16.87 15.80
C GLN A 194 1.86 -18.01 15.34
N ILE A 195 1.22 -17.89 14.16
CA ILE A 195 0.40 -18.96 13.59
C ILE A 195 1.21 -19.87 12.70
N GLN A 196 0.83 -21.15 12.64
CA GLN A 196 1.40 -22.15 11.76
C GLN A 196 0.28 -23.05 11.19
N PHE A 197 0.46 -23.50 9.95
CA PHE A 197 -0.38 -24.50 9.33
C PHE A 197 0.25 -25.89 9.59
N ARG A 198 -0.56 -26.93 9.63
CA ARG A 198 -0.07 -28.30 9.86
C ARG A 198 0.98 -28.74 8.83
N ASP A 199 0.64 -28.52 7.57
CA ASP A 199 1.45 -28.90 6.42
C ASP A 199 1.03 -28.11 5.19
N GLU A 200 1.70 -28.35 4.07
CA GLU A 200 1.41 -27.70 2.78
C GLU A 200 0.01 -28.05 2.26
N GLN A 201 -0.45 -29.27 2.47
CA GLN A 201 -1.77 -29.70 2.02
C GLN A 201 -2.89 -28.96 2.77
N HIS A 202 -2.74 -28.76 4.07
CA HIS A 202 -3.66 -27.99 4.88
C HIS A 202 -3.73 -26.51 4.42
N LEU A 203 -2.57 -25.89 4.18
CA LEU A 203 -2.51 -24.52 3.65
C LEU A 203 -3.17 -24.42 2.27
N PHE A 204 -2.90 -25.39 1.39
CA PHE A 204 -3.51 -25.45 0.06
C PHE A 204 -5.04 -25.61 0.13
N GLN A 205 -5.56 -26.44 1.02
CA GLN A 205 -7.01 -26.60 1.23
C GLN A 205 -7.66 -25.28 1.70
N ILE A 206 -7.00 -24.54 2.59
CA ILE A 206 -7.48 -23.22 3.02
C ILE A 206 -7.48 -22.25 1.84
N ALA A 207 -6.41 -22.24 1.03
CA ALA A 207 -6.32 -21.42 -0.17
C ALA A 207 -7.45 -21.72 -1.14
N GLN A 208 -7.73 -23.01 -1.40
CA GLN A 208 -8.85 -23.44 -2.25
C GLN A 208 -10.20 -23.00 -1.66
N ARG A 209 -10.39 -23.13 -0.37
CA ARG A 209 -11.62 -22.72 0.32
C ARG A 209 -11.89 -21.22 0.15
N ILE A 210 -10.85 -20.39 0.31
CA ILE A 210 -10.92 -18.94 0.08
C ILE A 210 -11.35 -18.63 -1.36
N VAL A 211 -10.68 -19.26 -2.33
CA VAL A 211 -10.89 -18.98 -3.75
C VAL A 211 -12.25 -19.51 -4.26
N ASN A 212 -12.68 -20.67 -3.76
CA ASN A 212 -13.96 -21.27 -4.13
C ASN A 212 -15.17 -20.45 -3.64
N GLN A 213 -15.05 -19.72 -2.51
CA GLN A 213 -16.13 -18.85 -2.02
C GLN A 213 -16.52 -17.74 -3.01
N VAL A 214 -15.61 -17.36 -3.91
CA VAL A 214 -15.85 -16.35 -4.95
C VAL A 214 -16.06 -16.96 -6.33
N GLY A 215 -16.32 -18.28 -6.39
CA GLY A 215 -16.57 -19.00 -7.64
C GLY A 215 -15.34 -19.12 -8.56
N ARG A 216 -14.13 -18.93 -8.01
CA ARG A 216 -12.86 -19.14 -8.73
C ARG A 216 -12.21 -20.44 -8.31
N ARG A 217 -11.16 -20.84 -9.04
CA ARG A 217 -10.43 -22.09 -8.81
C ARG A 217 -8.94 -21.82 -8.75
N VAL A 218 -8.24 -22.55 -7.88
CA VAL A 218 -6.78 -22.55 -7.81
C VAL A 218 -6.29 -24.00 -7.76
N ASP A 219 -5.40 -24.35 -8.68
CA ASP A 219 -4.75 -25.66 -8.81
C ASP A 219 -3.47 -25.54 -9.66
N GLN A 220 -2.83 -26.67 -9.95
CA GLN A 220 -1.59 -26.70 -10.75
C GLN A 220 -1.76 -26.15 -12.17
N THR A 221 -2.97 -26.20 -12.74
CA THR A 221 -3.26 -25.68 -14.09
C THR A 221 -3.63 -24.20 -14.06
N THR A 222 -4.19 -23.74 -12.94
CA THR A 222 -4.54 -22.33 -12.68
C THR A 222 -3.89 -21.92 -11.34
N PRO A 223 -2.56 -21.72 -11.32
CA PRO A 223 -1.81 -21.57 -10.08
C PRO A 223 -1.88 -20.19 -9.45
N LEU A 224 -2.64 -19.27 -10.02
CA LEU A 224 -2.83 -17.89 -9.57
C LEU A 224 -4.32 -17.60 -9.41
N ALA A 225 -4.72 -17.01 -8.31
CA ALA A 225 -6.09 -16.56 -8.09
C ALA A 225 -6.14 -15.32 -7.24
N ASP A 226 -6.94 -14.35 -7.67
CA ASP A 226 -7.37 -13.22 -6.85
C ASP A 226 -8.79 -13.48 -6.36
N ALA A 227 -9.03 -13.22 -5.09
CA ALA A 227 -10.31 -13.40 -4.43
C ALA A 227 -10.63 -12.19 -3.55
N ARG A 228 -11.88 -12.11 -3.12
CA ARG A 228 -12.32 -11.13 -2.13
C ARG A 228 -13.13 -11.86 -1.06
N LEU A 229 -12.79 -11.66 0.19
CA LEU A 229 -13.57 -12.18 1.32
C LEU A 229 -14.89 -11.40 1.47
N LYS A 230 -15.81 -11.95 2.25
CA LYS A 230 -17.13 -11.34 2.51
C LYS A 230 -17.03 -9.96 3.20
N ASP A 231 -15.98 -9.75 3.98
CA ASP A 231 -15.67 -8.46 4.62
C ASP A 231 -15.10 -7.41 3.67
N GLY A 232 -14.80 -7.80 2.42
CA GLY A 232 -14.19 -6.96 1.39
C GLY A 232 -12.66 -7.06 1.32
N SER A 233 -12.01 -7.82 2.19
CA SER A 233 -10.55 -8.05 2.17
C SER A 233 -10.12 -8.71 0.86
N ARG A 234 -9.03 -8.22 0.27
CA ARG A 234 -8.46 -8.75 -0.98
C ARG A 234 -7.50 -9.88 -0.67
N VAL A 235 -7.60 -10.97 -1.40
CA VAL A 235 -6.73 -12.13 -1.26
C VAL A 235 -6.10 -12.45 -2.60
N ASN A 236 -4.79 -12.57 -2.63
CA ASN A 236 -4.05 -13.15 -3.74
C ASN A 236 -3.47 -14.48 -3.28
N VAL A 237 -3.68 -15.51 -4.08
CA VAL A 237 -3.17 -16.88 -3.86
C VAL A 237 -2.26 -17.26 -5.01
N ILE A 238 -1.09 -17.80 -4.69
CA ILE A 238 -0.18 -18.41 -5.64
C ILE A 238 0.26 -19.79 -5.13
N VAL A 239 0.19 -20.80 -6.00
CA VAL A 239 0.51 -22.17 -5.63
C VAL A 239 1.60 -22.77 -6.51
N PRO A 240 2.21 -23.91 -6.13
CA PRO A 240 3.10 -24.65 -7.02
C PRO A 240 2.43 -24.99 -8.37
N PRO A 241 3.19 -24.99 -9.50
CA PRO A 241 4.65 -24.92 -9.58
C PRO A 241 5.25 -23.50 -9.57
N LEU A 242 4.44 -22.43 -9.56
CA LEU A 242 4.95 -21.05 -9.61
C LEU A 242 5.57 -20.63 -8.29
N SER A 243 4.96 -20.98 -7.17
CA SER A 243 5.52 -20.75 -5.85
C SER A 243 6.45 -21.87 -5.45
N LEU A 244 7.76 -21.60 -5.37
CA LEU A 244 8.80 -22.59 -5.10
C LEU A 244 8.88 -23.01 -3.63
N ARG A 245 8.24 -22.28 -2.72
CA ARG A 245 8.21 -22.55 -1.27
C ARG A 245 6.90 -23.15 -0.77
N GLY A 246 6.05 -23.59 -1.70
CA GLY A 246 4.69 -24.04 -1.38
C GLY A 246 3.65 -22.95 -1.65
N THR A 247 2.46 -23.15 -1.17
CA THR A 247 1.34 -22.20 -1.30
C THR A 247 1.67 -20.89 -0.58
N ALA A 248 1.43 -19.77 -1.24
CA ALA A 248 1.50 -18.46 -0.62
C ALA A 248 0.16 -17.73 -0.72
N ILE A 249 -0.22 -17.04 0.35
CA ILE A 249 -1.46 -16.29 0.45
C ILE A 249 -1.12 -14.89 0.95
N SER A 250 -1.54 -13.86 0.21
CA SER A 250 -1.42 -12.47 0.61
C SER A 250 -2.81 -11.90 0.80
N ILE A 251 -3.13 -11.45 2.02
CA ILE A 251 -4.43 -10.87 2.35
C ILE A 251 -4.20 -9.41 2.76
N ARG A 252 -4.89 -8.50 2.07
CA ARG A 252 -4.99 -7.12 2.47
C ARG A 252 -6.36 -6.89 3.09
N LYS A 253 -6.35 -6.70 4.41
CA LYS A 253 -7.59 -6.54 5.17
C LYS A 253 -8.28 -5.23 4.83
N PHE A 254 -9.57 -5.30 4.82
CA PHE A 254 -10.41 -4.14 4.64
C PHE A 254 -10.65 -3.45 5.99
N SER A 255 -10.33 -2.14 6.10
CA SER A 255 -10.58 -1.39 7.34
C SER A 255 -12.06 -1.01 7.43
N GLU A 256 -12.73 -1.45 8.49
CA GLU A 256 -14.14 -1.12 8.73
C GLU A 256 -14.36 0.33 9.17
N LYS A 257 -13.37 0.93 9.84
CA LYS A 257 -13.48 2.30 10.35
C LYS A 257 -12.99 3.29 9.30
N PRO A 258 -13.87 4.17 8.77
CA PRO A 258 -13.46 5.18 7.84
C PRO A 258 -12.55 6.20 8.52
N ILE A 259 -11.36 6.38 7.98
CA ILE A 259 -10.41 7.40 8.43
C ILE A 259 -10.85 8.74 7.83
N THR A 260 -10.97 9.78 8.67
CA THR A 260 -11.32 11.14 8.26
C THR A 260 -10.09 12.04 8.16
N LEU A 261 -10.21 13.21 7.51
CA LEU A 261 -9.13 14.22 7.49
C LEU A 261 -8.74 14.67 8.90
N ASP A 262 -9.71 14.77 9.83
CA ASP A 262 -9.43 15.10 11.22
C ASP A 262 -8.63 14.04 11.95
N MET A 263 -8.90 12.76 11.67
CA MET A 263 -8.09 11.65 12.21
C MET A 263 -6.68 11.65 11.61
N LEU A 264 -6.53 11.89 10.29
CA LEU A 264 -5.21 12.02 9.66
C LEU A 264 -4.40 13.16 10.28
N ARG A 265 -5.04 14.28 10.60
CA ARG A 265 -4.43 15.38 11.34
C ARG A 265 -4.00 14.94 12.75
N GLN A 266 -4.87 14.28 13.51
CA GLN A 266 -4.55 13.76 14.86
C GLN A 266 -3.40 12.75 14.84
N PHE A 267 -3.29 11.93 13.79
CA PHE A 267 -2.15 11.03 13.57
C PHE A 267 -0.87 11.76 13.16
N GLY A 268 -0.94 13.08 12.99
CA GLY A 268 0.18 13.90 12.53
C GLY A 268 0.53 13.69 11.07
N SER A 269 -0.38 13.14 10.25
CA SER A 269 -0.15 12.96 8.81
C SER A 269 -0.18 14.27 8.02
N MET A 270 -0.79 15.32 8.57
CA MET A 270 -0.87 16.67 8.00
C MET A 270 -1.07 17.71 9.09
N SER A 271 -0.86 19.00 8.76
CA SER A 271 -1.16 20.13 9.65
C SER A 271 -2.65 20.50 9.65
N ASP A 272 -3.06 21.35 10.63
CA ASP A 272 -4.41 21.94 10.68
C ASP A 272 -4.72 22.73 9.41
N LYS A 273 -3.78 23.54 8.95
CA LYS A 273 -3.89 24.35 7.74
C LYS A 273 -4.08 23.47 6.49
N MET A 274 -3.28 22.41 6.32
CA MET A 274 -3.42 21.45 5.23
C MET A 274 -4.79 20.75 5.28
N SER A 275 -5.25 20.33 6.46
CA SER A 275 -6.56 19.69 6.63
C SER A 275 -7.69 20.63 6.22
N THR A 276 -7.61 21.91 6.61
CA THR A 276 -8.59 22.94 6.23
C THR A 276 -8.60 23.17 4.73
N ALA A 277 -7.42 23.32 4.11
CA ALA A 277 -7.30 23.50 2.67
C ALA A 277 -7.89 22.33 1.88
N LEU A 278 -7.62 21.08 2.31
CA LEU A 278 -8.16 19.87 1.68
C LEU A 278 -9.68 19.75 1.87
N LYS A 279 -10.22 20.11 3.04
CA LYS A 279 -11.67 20.14 3.26
C LYS A 279 -12.36 21.09 2.29
N ILE A 280 -11.80 22.27 2.12
CA ILE A 280 -12.30 23.29 1.17
C ILE A 280 -12.17 22.78 -0.25
N ALA A 281 -11.03 22.19 -0.63
CA ALA A 281 -10.84 21.62 -1.97
C ALA A 281 -11.90 20.56 -2.32
N GLY A 282 -12.22 19.66 -1.40
CA GLY A 282 -13.26 18.64 -1.57
C GLY A 282 -14.66 19.26 -1.71
N ALA A 283 -14.99 20.26 -0.90
CA ALA A 283 -16.28 20.97 -0.93
C ALA A 283 -16.44 21.84 -2.19
N CYS A 284 -15.38 22.51 -2.64
CA CYS A 284 -15.41 23.45 -3.76
C CYS A 284 -15.20 22.80 -5.13
N ARG A 285 -15.42 21.52 -5.26
CA ARG A 285 -15.30 20.79 -6.54
C ARG A 285 -13.94 20.98 -7.23
N MET A 286 -12.85 20.99 -6.48
CA MET A 286 -11.52 20.98 -7.07
C MET A 286 -11.19 19.57 -7.56
N ASN A 287 -10.62 19.45 -8.74
CA ASN A 287 -10.13 18.18 -9.30
C ASN A 287 -8.81 17.80 -8.64
N VAL A 288 -8.78 16.68 -7.93
CA VAL A 288 -7.66 16.32 -7.07
C VAL A 288 -7.01 15.01 -7.52
N VAL A 289 -5.71 15.02 -7.71
CA VAL A 289 -4.88 13.82 -7.93
C VAL A 289 -4.09 13.52 -6.67
N ILE A 290 -4.33 12.34 -6.06
CA ILE A 290 -3.58 11.89 -4.90
C ILE A 290 -2.45 10.99 -5.34
N SER A 291 -1.23 11.47 -5.17
CA SER A 291 0.00 10.82 -5.60
C SER A 291 0.76 10.21 -4.43
N GLY A 292 1.45 9.10 -4.66
CA GLY A 292 2.29 8.47 -3.63
C GLY A 292 2.70 7.04 -3.95
N GLY A 293 3.67 6.51 -3.21
CA GLY A 293 4.14 5.13 -3.34
C GLY A 293 3.14 4.10 -2.80
N THR A 294 3.51 2.81 -2.90
CA THR A 294 2.72 1.71 -2.33
C THR A 294 2.65 1.84 -0.81
N GLY A 295 1.47 1.63 -0.23
CA GLY A 295 1.27 1.68 1.23
C GLY A 295 1.40 3.09 1.85
N SER A 296 1.47 4.16 1.03
CA SER A 296 1.57 5.55 1.52
C SER A 296 0.25 6.10 2.08
N GLY A 297 -0.89 5.47 1.78
CA GLY A 297 -2.22 5.89 2.25
C GLY A 297 -3.01 6.69 1.22
N LYS A 298 -2.75 6.53 -0.10
CA LYS A 298 -3.50 7.21 -1.18
C LYS A 298 -5.01 6.95 -1.10
N THR A 299 -5.42 5.69 -1.07
CA THR A 299 -6.83 5.29 -0.98
C THR A 299 -7.48 5.80 0.32
N THR A 300 -6.73 5.80 1.43
CA THR A 300 -7.19 6.37 2.71
C THR A 300 -7.42 7.87 2.60
N MET A 301 -6.50 8.61 1.97
CA MET A 301 -6.64 10.04 1.72
C MET A 301 -7.83 10.34 0.81
N LEU A 302 -8.00 9.56 -0.26
CA LEU A 302 -9.13 9.69 -1.19
C LEU A 302 -10.48 9.48 -0.48
N ASN A 303 -10.60 8.42 0.35
CA ASN A 303 -11.77 8.18 1.18
C ASN A 303 -12.02 9.32 2.18
N ALA A 304 -10.96 9.84 2.83
CA ALA A 304 -11.08 10.94 3.78
C ALA A 304 -11.54 12.24 3.10
N LEU A 305 -11.01 12.53 1.92
CA LEU A 305 -11.34 13.72 1.14
C LEU A 305 -12.77 13.64 0.57
N SER A 306 -13.18 12.46 0.10
CA SER A 306 -14.52 12.26 -0.48
C SER A 306 -15.65 12.55 0.51
N LYS A 307 -15.41 12.50 1.82
CA LYS A 307 -16.38 12.89 2.85
C LYS A 307 -16.77 14.35 2.77
N MET A 308 -15.97 15.20 2.13
CA MET A 308 -16.25 16.64 1.95
C MET A 308 -17.16 16.93 0.77
N ILE A 309 -17.54 15.92 -0.01
CA ILE A 309 -18.47 16.03 -1.13
C ILE A 309 -19.88 16.30 -0.59
N ASP A 310 -20.63 17.18 -1.23
CA ASP A 310 -22.00 17.48 -0.84
C ASP A 310 -22.89 16.22 -0.91
N PRO A 311 -23.71 15.93 0.12
CA PRO A 311 -24.60 14.77 0.12
C PRO A 311 -25.62 14.72 -1.04
N GLY A 312 -25.93 15.86 -1.67
CA GLY A 312 -26.81 15.96 -2.82
C GLY A 312 -26.15 15.55 -4.13
N GLU A 313 -24.84 15.38 -4.18
CA GLU A 313 -24.10 15.03 -5.40
C GLU A 313 -24.13 13.52 -5.65
N ARG A 314 -24.28 13.14 -6.93
CA ARG A 314 -24.16 11.76 -7.39
C ARG A 314 -22.70 11.42 -7.67
N VAL A 315 -22.14 10.49 -6.91
CA VAL A 315 -20.74 10.08 -7.02
C VAL A 315 -20.63 8.66 -7.58
N LEU A 316 -19.88 8.50 -8.65
CA LEU A 316 -19.51 7.19 -9.19
C LEU A 316 -18.04 6.91 -8.88
N THR A 317 -17.77 5.75 -8.27
CA THR A 317 -16.40 5.25 -8.11
C THR A 317 -16.13 4.13 -9.11
N ILE A 318 -14.94 4.12 -9.70
CA ILE A 318 -14.51 3.11 -10.67
C ILE A 318 -13.16 2.58 -10.24
N GLU A 319 -13.05 1.27 -10.07
CA GLU A 319 -11.87 0.61 -9.52
C GLU A 319 -11.62 -0.74 -10.21
N ASP A 320 -10.37 -1.19 -10.23
CA ASP A 320 -10.04 -2.56 -10.63
C ASP A 320 -10.57 -3.58 -9.64
N ALA A 321 -10.47 -3.24 -8.36
CA ALA A 321 -11.13 -3.95 -7.28
C ALA A 321 -11.57 -2.92 -6.26
N ALA A 322 -12.84 -2.91 -5.89
CA ALA A 322 -13.41 -1.88 -5.05
C ALA A 322 -12.78 -1.88 -3.65
N GLU A 323 -12.02 -0.84 -3.33
CA GLU A 323 -11.42 -0.55 -2.03
C GLU A 323 -12.03 0.70 -1.40
N LEU A 324 -12.63 1.56 -2.20
CA LEU A 324 -13.26 2.78 -1.73
C LEU A 324 -14.56 2.46 -0.98
N ARG A 325 -14.80 3.17 0.11
CA ARG A 325 -16.07 3.18 0.84
C ARG A 325 -16.44 4.61 1.17
N LEU A 326 -17.11 5.22 0.23
CA LEU A 326 -17.63 6.57 0.40
C LEU A 326 -18.83 6.55 1.35
N GLN A 327 -18.89 7.55 2.22
CA GLN A 327 -20.03 7.76 3.11
C GLN A 327 -21.03 8.74 2.47
N GLN A 328 -21.28 8.57 1.19
CA GLN A 328 -22.19 9.42 0.41
C GLN A 328 -23.53 8.69 0.20
N PRO A 329 -24.67 9.34 0.41
CA PRO A 329 -25.97 8.71 0.23
C PRO A 329 -26.25 8.31 -1.22
N HIS A 330 -25.74 9.06 -2.19
CA HIS A 330 -25.90 8.80 -3.61
C HIS A 330 -24.60 8.35 -4.27
N TRP A 331 -24.03 7.27 -3.74
CA TRP A 331 -22.80 6.64 -4.24
C TRP A 331 -23.09 5.35 -5.00
N LEU A 332 -22.48 5.20 -6.18
CA LEU A 332 -22.52 4.00 -6.99
C LEU A 332 -21.12 3.49 -7.30
N PRO A 333 -20.68 2.37 -6.69
CA PRO A 333 -19.42 1.74 -7.01
C PRO A 333 -19.51 0.90 -8.28
N LEU A 334 -18.50 1.01 -9.14
CA LEU A 334 -18.30 0.22 -10.35
C LEU A 334 -16.93 -0.46 -10.27
N GLU A 335 -16.89 -1.73 -10.68
CA GLU A 335 -15.67 -2.54 -10.67
C GLU A 335 -15.43 -3.11 -12.07
N THR A 336 -14.15 -3.16 -12.49
CA THR A 336 -13.74 -3.75 -13.76
C THR A 336 -14.00 -5.25 -13.76
N ARG A 337 -14.07 -5.82 -14.95
CA ARG A 337 -14.17 -7.26 -15.13
C ARG A 337 -12.97 -7.74 -15.95
N PRO A 338 -12.13 -8.63 -15.41
CA PRO A 338 -11.06 -9.25 -16.19
C PRO A 338 -11.65 -10.14 -17.30
N PRO A 339 -10.85 -10.45 -18.36
CA PRO A 339 -11.29 -11.36 -19.41
C PRO A 339 -11.58 -12.76 -18.82
N ASN A 340 -12.51 -13.48 -19.48
CA ASN A 340 -12.79 -14.88 -19.18
C ASN A 340 -11.63 -15.80 -19.63
N LEU A 341 -11.77 -17.11 -19.42
CA LEU A 341 -10.76 -18.11 -19.82
C LEU A 341 -10.45 -18.10 -21.33
N GLU A 342 -11.37 -17.60 -22.15
CA GLU A 342 -11.19 -17.45 -23.62
C GLU A 342 -10.53 -16.09 -23.99
N GLY A 343 -10.15 -15.27 -23.02
CA GLY A 343 -9.62 -13.94 -23.25
C GLY A 343 -10.67 -12.88 -23.66
N LYS A 344 -11.96 -13.16 -23.50
CA LYS A 344 -13.07 -12.28 -23.92
C LYS A 344 -13.83 -11.71 -22.75
N GLY A 345 -14.59 -10.64 -23.01
CA GLY A 345 -15.53 -10.05 -22.05
C GLY A 345 -14.88 -9.21 -20.97
N ALA A 346 -13.64 -8.76 -21.15
CA ALA A 346 -13.02 -7.75 -20.31
C ALA A 346 -13.82 -6.44 -20.36
N ILE A 347 -13.98 -5.79 -19.20
CA ILE A 347 -14.50 -4.43 -19.05
C ILE A 347 -13.44 -3.63 -18.31
N THR A 348 -12.85 -2.66 -18.98
CA THR A 348 -11.76 -1.84 -18.46
C THR A 348 -12.26 -0.63 -17.68
N ILE A 349 -11.37 0.04 -16.93
CA ILE A 349 -11.66 1.33 -16.28
C ILE A 349 -12.11 2.35 -17.34
N GLY A 350 -11.43 2.44 -18.49
CA GLY A 350 -11.80 3.36 -19.57
C GLY A 350 -13.22 3.11 -20.12
N ASP A 351 -13.62 1.82 -20.27
CA ASP A 351 -15.00 1.48 -20.68
C ASP A 351 -16.02 1.97 -19.66
N LEU A 352 -15.71 1.79 -18.38
CA LEU A 352 -16.59 2.22 -17.28
C LEU A 352 -16.66 3.74 -17.17
N VAL A 353 -15.55 4.49 -17.37
CA VAL A 353 -15.58 5.96 -17.41
C VAL A 353 -16.45 6.46 -18.55
N LYS A 354 -16.29 5.91 -19.76
CA LYS A 354 -17.14 6.27 -20.93
C LYS A 354 -18.62 5.99 -20.69
N ASN A 355 -18.93 4.90 -19.99
CA ASN A 355 -20.28 4.58 -19.61
C ASN A 355 -20.81 5.50 -18.49
N ALA A 356 -19.96 5.81 -17.49
CA ALA A 356 -20.29 6.67 -16.37
C ALA A 356 -20.80 8.06 -16.82
N LEU A 357 -20.20 8.64 -17.87
CA LEU A 357 -20.63 9.92 -18.45
C LEU A 357 -22.10 9.92 -18.93
N ARG A 358 -22.71 8.74 -19.17
CA ARG A 358 -24.14 8.59 -19.53
C ARG A 358 -25.03 8.31 -18.33
N MET A 359 -24.42 8.16 -17.13
CA MET A 359 -25.14 7.82 -15.90
C MET A 359 -25.48 9.06 -15.05
N ARG A 360 -25.27 10.27 -15.59
CA ARG A 360 -25.47 11.55 -14.91
C ARG A 360 -24.71 11.67 -13.58
N PRO A 361 -23.40 11.49 -13.57
CA PRO A 361 -22.60 11.72 -12.38
C PRO A 361 -22.41 13.23 -12.16
N ASP A 362 -22.31 13.65 -10.89
CA ASP A 362 -21.75 14.95 -10.54
C ASP A 362 -20.23 14.83 -10.42
N ARG A 363 -19.74 13.71 -9.87
CA ARG A 363 -18.30 13.43 -9.76
C ARG A 363 -17.97 11.98 -10.13
N ILE A 364 -16.80 11.80 -10.75
CA ILE A 364 -16.20 10.50 -11.04
C ILE A 364 -14.92 10.35 -10.23
N ILE A 365 -14.82 9.27 -9.47
CA ILE A 365 -13.66 8.98 -8.66
C ILE A 365 -13.03 7.69 -9.15
N LEU A 366 -11.77 7.75 -9.61
CA LEU A 366 -11.00 6.56 -9.95
C LEU A 366 -10.15 6.12 -8.77
N GLY A 367 -10.28 4.85 -8.37
CA GLY A 367 -9.48 4.29 -7.28
C GLY A 367 -7.99 4.41 -7.55
N GLU A 368 -7.54 4.06 -8.75
CA GLU A 368 -6.17 4.21 -9.22
C GLU A 368 -6.11 4.30 -10.75
N ILE A 369 -5.26 5.19 -11.26
CA ILE A 369 -4.94 5.29 -12.69
C ILE A 369 -3.62 4.55 -12.95
N ARG A 370 -3.62 3.69 -13.98
CA ARG A 370 -2.45 2.90 -14.37
C ARG A 370 -2.13 2.96 -15.86
N GLY A 371 -3.04 3.47 -16.69
CA GLY A 371 -2.95 3.46 -18.14
C GLY A 371 -3.72 4.59 -18.83
N ALA A 372 -4.16 4.31 -20.05
CA ALA A 372 -4.78 5.28 -20.93
C ALA A 372 -6.12 5.86 -20.44
N GLU A 373 -6.78 5.21 -19.46
CA GLU A 373 -7.98 5.72 -18.79
C GLU A 373 -7.75 7.10 -18.13
N CYS A 374 -6.49 7.47 -17.93
CA CYS A 374 -6.09 8.81 -17.50
C CYS A 374 -6.70 9.88 -18.42
N PHE A 375 -6.67 9.66 -19.75
CA PHE A 375 -7.22 10.60 -20.71
C PHE A 375 -8.75 10.71 -20.59
N ASP A 376 -9.45 9.58 -20.41
CA ASP A 376 -10.91 9.56 -20.27
C ASP A 376 -11.34 10.33 -18.99
N LEU A 377 -10.57 10.21 -17.90
CA LEU A 377 -10.84 10.98 -16.68
C LEU A 377 -10.60 12.49 -16.87
N LEU A 378 -9.48 12.87 -17.49
CA LEU A 378 -9.19 14.29 -17.77
C LEU A 378 -10.29 14.91 -18.68
N ALA A 379 -10.78 14.14 -19.66
CA ALA A 379 -11.88 14.56 -20.48
C ALA A 379 -13.18 14.77 -19.66
N ALA A 380 -13.44 13.88 -18.69
CA ALA A 380 -14.56 14.04 -17.77
C ALA A 380 -14.43 15.31 -16.91
N MET A 381 -13.26 15.55 -16.33
CA MET A 381 -12.92 16.73 -15.52
C MET A 381 -13.17 18.04 -16.31
N ASN A 382 -12.87 18.05 -17.63
CA ASN A 382 -13.06 19.22 -18.50
C ASN A 382 -14.46 19.37 -19.07
N THR A 383 -15.37 18.42 -18.86
CA THR A 383 -16.71 18.42 -19.46
C THR A 383 -17.84 18.52 -18.44
N GLY A 384 -17.57 19.21 -17.31
CA GLY A 384 -18.61 19.54 -16.31
C GLY A 384 -18.75 18.53 -15.18
N HIS A 385 -17.73 17.68 -14.96
CA HIS A 385 -17.66 16.77 -13.81
C HIS A 385 -16.56 17.24 -12.84
N ASP A 386 -16.58 18.54 -12.53
CA ASP A 386 -15.66 19.17 -11.58
C ASP A 386 -15.72 18.51 -10.20
N GLY A 387 -14.55 18.44 -9.54
CA GLY A 387 -14.39 17.75 -8.25
C GLY A 387 -14.17 16.26 -8.38
N SER A 388 -13.90 15.77 -9.59
CA SER A 388 -13.47 14.39 -9.81
C SER A 388 -12.09 14.16 -9.22
N MET A 389 -11.82 12.93 -8.76
CA MET A 389 -10.62 12.60 -8.03
C MET A 389 -10.03 11.28 -8.50
N CYS A 390 -8.72 11.12 -8.32
CA CYS A 390 -8.08 9.84 -8.58
C CYS A 390 -6.84 9.64 -7.72
N THR A 391 -6.33 8.40 -7.68
CA THR A 391 -5.00 8.14 -7.16
C THR A 391 -4.04 7.71 -8.26
N LEU A 392 -2.75 7.97 -8.03
CA LEU A 392 -1.67 7.67 -8.95
C LEU A 392 -0.40 7.27 -8.19
N HIS A 393 0.38 6.34 -8.72
CA HIS A 393 1.70 6.03 -8.17
C HIS A 393 2.76 6.98 -8.73
N ALA A 394 3.28 7.91 -7.91
CA ALA A 394 4.47 8.70 -8.20
C ALA A 394 5.18 9.11 -6.91
N ASN A 395 6.46 9.52 -6.99
CA ASN A 395 7.27 9.86 -5.82
C ASN A 395 7.29 11.37 -5.51
N SER A 396 6.81 12.19 -6.45
CA SER A 396 6.71 13.65 -6.32
C SER A 396 5.58 14.20 -7.18
N PRO A 397 5.09 15.43 -6.92
CA PRO A 397 4.08 16.08 -7.76
C PRO A 397 4.53 16.25 -9.22
N ARG A 398 5.81 16.56 -9.44
CA ARG A 398 6.37 16.67 -10.80
C ARG A 398 6.37 15.32 -11.54
N GLU A 399 6.79 14.26 -10.86
CA GLU A 399 6.74 12.90 -11.44
C GLU A 399 5.29 12.45 -11.71
N CYS A 400 4.33 12.89 -10.89
CA CYS A 400 2.92 12.62 -11.09
C CYS A 400 2.45 13.14 -12.46
N LEU A 401 2.75 14.38 -12.80
CA LEU A 401 2.41 14.99 -14.10
C LEU A 401 3.07 14.23 -15.26
N GLY A 402 4.38 13.98 -15.19
CA GLY A 402 5.10 13.23 -16.22
C GLY A 402 4.57 11.79 -16.38
N ARG A 403 4.11 11.16 -15.28
CA ARG A 403 3.52 9.84 -15.34
C ARG A 403 2.15 9.84 -16.01
N MET A 404 1.32 10.87 -15.76
CA MET A 404 0.05 11.06 -16.47
C MET A 404 0.28 11.22 -17.98
N GLU A 405 1.24 12.06 -18.39
CA GLU A 405 1.63 12.19 -19.80
C GLU A 405 2.01 10.83 -20.41
N ASN A 406 2.89 10.10 -19.74
CA ASN A 406 3.37 8.79 -20.22
C ASN A 406 2.24 7.77 -20.33
N MET A 407 1.31 7.71 -19.36
CA MET A 407 0.18 6.76 -19.41
C MET A 407 -0.75 7.05 -20.59
N ILE A 408 -1.00 8.33 -20.91
CA ILE A 408 -1.81 8.71 -22.06
C ILE A 408 -1.09 8.35 -23.36
N LEU A 409 0.22 8.63 -23.44
CA LEU A 409 1.06 8.30 -24.62
C LEU A 409 1.20 6.79 -24.88
N MET A 410 1.10 5.95 -23.84
CA MET A 410 1.09 4.49 -23.96
C MET A 410 -0.23 3.92 -24.51
N GLY A 411 -1.29 4.72 -24.54
CA GLY A 411 -2.55 4.35 -25.15
C GLY A 411 -2.51 4.49 -26.68
N ASP A 412 -3.55 3.96 -27.34
CA ASP A 412 -3.72 4.09 -28.81
C ASP A 412 -4.11 5.50 -29.27
N ILE A 413 -4.04 6.49 -28.39
CA ILE A 413 -4.45 7.86 -28.62
C ILE A 413 -3.32 8.63 -29.32
N LYS A 414 -3.51 8.99 -30.57
CA LYS A 414 -2.53 9.76 -31.36
C LYS A 414 -2.73 11.27 -31.15
N ILE A 415 -2.33 11.77 -29.99
CA ILE A 415 -2.39 13.20 -29.65
C ILE A 415 -0.95 13.69 -29.42
N PRO A 416 -0.58 14.89 -29.91
CA PRO A 416 0.72 15.50 -29.61
C PRO A 416 0.92 15.69 -28.10
N LYS A 417 2.16 15.56 -27.65
CA LYS A 417 2.49 15.69 -26.21
C LYS A 417 2.04 17.03 -25.64
N GLU A 418 2.19 18.12 -26.40
CA GLU A 418 1.81 19.47 -25.99
C GLU A 418 0.30 19.59 -25.71
N ALA A 419 -0.52 18.87 -26.49
CA ALA A 419 -1.97 18.83 -26.26
C ALA A 419 -2.32 18.02 -25.01
N ILE A 420 -1.57 16.94 -24.72
CA ILE A 420 -1.73 16.16 -23.49
C ILE A 420 -1.36 17.01 -22.27
N SER A 421 -0.20 17.68 -22.30
CA SER A 421 0.24 18.54 -21.19
C SER A 421 -0.76 19.67 -20.93
N ARG A 422 -1.32 20.27 -21.98
CA ARG A 422 -2.37 21.28 -21.88
C ARG A 422 -3.64 20.69 -21.24
N GLN A 423 -4.09 19.53 -21.68
CA GLN A 423 -5.27 18.86 -21.11
C GLN A 423 -5.09 18.59 -19.60
N ILE A 424 -3.91 18.14 -19.19
CA ILE A 424 -3.59 17.92 -17.76
C ILE A 424 -3.66 19.25 -17.01
N ALA A 425 -3.03 20.30 -17.53
CA ALA A 425 -2.98 21.61 -16.90
C ALA A 425 -4.35 22.29 -16.77
N GLU A 426 -5.26 22.03 -17.69
CA GLU A 426 -6.63 22.56 -17.69
C GLU A 426 -7.58 21.73 -16.82
N SER A 427 -7.26 20.43 -16.55
CA SER A 427 -8.15 19.53 -15.85
C SER A 427 -7.84 19.40 -14.37
N VAL A 428 -6.57 19.38 -13.98
CA VAL A 428 -6.13 19.11 -12.62
C VAL A 428 -5.95 20.41 -11.85
N ASP A 429 -6.60 20.53 -10.70
CA ASP A 429 -6.42 21.69 -9.81
C ASP A 429 -5.32 21.44 -8.78
N LEU A 430 -5.35 20.29 -8.10
CA LEU A 430 -4.44 19.98 -7.00
C LEU A 430 -3.81 18.59 -7.13
N ILE A 431 -2.55 18.50 -6.74
CA ILE A 431 -1.83 17.25 -6.53
C ILE A 431 -1.48 17.15 -5.06
N VAL A 432 -1.98 16.10 -4.39
CA VAL A 432 -1.72 15.81 -2.98
C VAL A 432 -0.72 14.66 -2.90
N GLN A 433 0.51 14.94 -2.51
CA GLN A 433 1.55 13.93 -2.38
C GLN A 433 1.53 13.32 -0.99
N VAL A 434 1.36 12.00 -0.90
CA VAL A 434 1.42 11.24 0.34
C VAL A 434 2.62 10.28 0.32
N LYS A 435 3.32 10.17 1.43
CA LYS A 435 4.53 9.35 1.54
C LYS A 435 4.53 8.52 2.83
N ARG A 436 4.94 7.27 2.73
CA ARG A 436 5.32 6.46 3.88
C ARG A 436 6.79 6.71 4.17
N LEU A 437 7.09 7.26 5.33
CA LEU A 437 8.45 7.57 5.74
C LEU A 437 9.14 6.32 6.30
N ARG A 438 10.45 6.39 6.50
CA ARG A 438 11.26 5.24 6.97
C ARG A 438 10.91 4.75 8.37
N ASP A 439 10.34 5.61 9.21
CA ASP A 439 9.81 5.28 10.54
C ASP A 439 8.44 4.57 10.50
N GLY A 440 7.90 4.35 9.29
CA GLY A 440 6.57 3.77 9.07
C GLY A 440 5.42 4.79 9.14
N SER A 441 5.68 6.03 9.55
CA SER A 441 4.66 7.09 9.56
C SER A 441 4.25 7.48 8.14
N ARG A 442 3.00 7.89 7.98
CA ARG A 442 2.46 8.37 6.70
C ARG A 442 2.26 9.87 6.81
N ARG A 443 2.80 10.62 5.84
CA ARG A 443 2.73 12.09 5.81
C ARG A 443 2.22 12.57 4.46
N THR A 444 1.42 13.64 4.48
CA THR A 444 1.14 14.45 3.30
C THR A 444 2.34 15.37 3.11
N THR A 445 3.22 15.03 2.17
CA THR A 445 4.48 15.76 2.01
C THR A 445 4.34 17.05 1.22
N ASN A 446 3.40 17.10 0.26
CA ASN A 446 3.17 18.29 -0.55
C ASN A 446 1.68 18.42 -0.89
N ILE A 447 1.20 19.64 -0.95
CA ILE A 447 -0.01 20.01 -1.67
C ILE A 447 0.41 21.05 -2.71
N THR A 448 0.26 20.69 -3.98
CA THR A 448 0.72 21.47 -5.12
C THR A 448 -0.44 21.74 -6.04
N GLU A 449 -0.65 23.01 -6.42
CA GLU A 449 -1.65 23.37 -7.42
C GLU A 449 -1.04 23.43 -8.81
N VAL A 450 -1.85 23.12 -9.82
CA VAL A 450 -1.52 23.27 -11.23
C VAL A 450 -2.07 24.61 -11.71
N ILE A 451 -1.17 25.50 -12.16
CA ILE A 451 -1.53 26.88 -12.54
C ILE A 451 -1.91 26.98 -14.01
N GLY A 452 -1.23 26.21 -14.87
CA GLY A 452 -1.40 26.28 -16.31
C GLY A 452 -0.17 25.85 -17.06
N MET A 453 0.10 26.47 -18.22
CA MET A 453 1.23 26.16 -19.09
C MET A 453 2.10 27.40 -19.29
N GLU A 454 3.42 27.19 -19.33
CA GLU A 454 4.40 28.14 -19.86
C GLU A 454 5.17 27.46 -20.99
N GLY A 455 4.88 27.85 -22.23
CA GLY A 455 5.33 27.10 -23.41
C GLY A 455 4.80 25.67 -23.37
N ASP A 456 5.71 24.70 -23.35
CA ASP A 456 5.39 23.25 -23.32
C ASP A 456 5.48 22.63 -21.90
N VAL A 457 5.68 23.48 -20.86
CA VAL A 457 5.87 23.03 -19.49
C VAL A 457 4.63 23.34 -18.65
N ILE A 458 4.15 22.33 -17.91
CA ILE A 458 3.09 22.53 -16.93
C ILE A 458 3.66 23.29 -15.72
N VAL A 459 3.06 24.43 -15.39
CA VAL A 459 3.46 25.28 -14.26
C VAL A 459 2.68 24.88 -13.03
N THR A 460 3.39 24.72 -11.93
CA THR A 460 2.82 24.33 -10.65
C THR A 460 3.27 25.27 -9.54
N GLN A 461 2.44 25.43 -8.52
CA GLN A 461 2.77 26.17 -7.31
C GLN A 461 2.60 25.27 -6.08
N GLU A 462 3.64 25.17 -5.27
CA GLU A 462 3.54 24.46 -4.00
C GLU A 462 2.81 25.33 -2.98
N LEU A 463 1.72 24.81 -2.40
CA LEU A 463 0.98 25.48 -1.33
C LEU A 463 1.48 25.06 0.05
N PHE A 464 1.84 23.78 0.19
CA PHE A 464 2.37 23.22 1.43
C PHE A 464 3.47 22.21 1.15
N ALA A 465 4.49 22.21 2.00
CA ALA A 465 5.55 21.22 2.03
C ALA A 465 5.77 20.66 3.44
N PHE A 466 6.20 19.40 3.52
CA PHE A 466 6.73 18.80 4.73
C PHE A 466 8.25 18.88 4.69
N GLU A 467 8.84 19.64 5.60
CA GLU A 467 10.29 19.73 5.76
C GLU A 467 10.77 18.74 6.82
N TYR A 468 11.70 17.91 6.43
CA TYR A 468 12.42 17.02 7.33
C TYR A 468 13.42 17.84 8.14
N LEU A 469 13.37 17.76 9.46
CA LEU A 469 14.27 18.50 10.36
C LEU A 469 15.31 17.56 11.01
N ASP A 470 14.85 16.50 11.68
CA ASP A 470 15.73 15.61 12.44
C ASP A 470 15.05 14.24 12.66
N GLU A 471 15.69 13.39 13.43
CA GLU A 471 15.21 12.07 13.84
C GLU A 471 15.44 11.90 15.35
N THR A 472 14.44 11.38 16.07
CA THR A 472 14.59 11.03 17.48
C THR A 472 15.51 9.81 17.65
N ASP A 473 16.00 9.57 18.87
CA ASP A 473 16.82 8.39 19.19
C ASP A 473 16.09 7.07 18.92
N ASP A 474 14.76 7.06 18.99
CA ASP A 474 13.89 5.93 18.63
C ASP A 474 13.67 5.77 17.11
N GLY A 475 14.32 6.58 16.28
CA GLY A 475 14.22 6.55 14.83
C GLY A 475 12.94 7.17 14.26
N LYS A 476 12.19 7.96 15.05
CA LYS A 476 11.01 8.69 14.57
C LYS A 476 11.43 9.98 13.86
N ILE A 477 10.79 10.26 12.73
CA ILE A 477 11.07 11.42 11.92
C ILE A 477 10.41 12.67 12.54
N ILE A 478 11.23 13.69 12.78
CA ILE A 478 10.82 15.02 13.18
C ILE A 478 10.79 15.89 11.93
N GLY A 479 9.70 16.60 11.71
CA GLY A 479 9.56 17.53 10.59
C GLY A 479 8.41 18.49 10.81
N GLU A 480 8.35 19.49 9.99
CA GLU A 480 7.37 20.57 10.04
C GLU A 480 6.59 20.68 8.74
N PHE A 481 5.30 20.93 8.84
CA PHE A 481 4.46 21.25 7.70
C PHE A 481 4.43 22.77 7.51
N ARG A 482 4.99 23.24 6.40
CA ARG A 482 5.07 24.66 6.09
C ARG A 482 4.15 25.07 4.96
N PRO A 483 3.30 26.09 5.16
CA PRO A 483 2.66 26.75 4.04
C PRO A 483 3.71 27.56 3.27
N SER A 484 3.54 27.68 1.95
CA SER A 484 4.43 28.48 1.11
C SER A 484 4.23 29.98 1.30
N GLY A 485 3.09 30.40 1.87
CA GLY A 485 2.72 31.81 1.98
C GLY A 485 2.30 32.43 0.65
N LEU A 486 2.09 31.62 -0.39
CA LEU A 486 1.65 32.08 -1.70
C LEU A 486 0.13 32.05 -1.79
N ARG A 487 -0.43 33.06 -2.47
CA ARG A 487 -1.87 33.11 -2.74
C ARG A 487 -2.25 31.95 -3.69
N PRO A 488 -3.22 31.10 -3.32
CA PRO A 488 -3.66 30.02 -4.19
C PRO A 488 -4.30 30.53 -5.48
N TYR A 489 -3.98 29.90 -6.59
CA TYR A 489 -4.61 30.17 -7.89
C TYR A 489 -6.06 29.65 -7.90
N THR A 490 -6.31 28.53 -7.21
CA THR A 490 -7.62 27.91 -7.02
C THR A 490 -8.54 28.69 -6.07
N LEU A 491 -8.10 29.83 -5.54
CA LEU A 491 -8.89 30.73 -4.66
C LEU A 491 -10.20 31.19 -5.33
N GLU A 492 -10.22 31.33 -6.65
CA GLU A 492 -11.41 31.75 -7.38
C GLU A 492 -12.51 30.67 -7.34
N LYS A 493 -12.13 29.38 -7.41
CA LYS A 493 -13.07 28.26 -7.20
C LYS A 493 -13.61 28.28 -5.76
N ALA A 494 -12.77 28.51 -4.77
CA ALA A 494 -13.20 28.61 -3.37
C ALA A 494 -14.17 29.78 -3.14
N ARG A 495 -13.98 30.93 -3.84
CA ARG A 495 -14.84 32.10 -3.76
C ARG A 495 -16.27 31.81 -4.24
N GLN A 496 -16.44 30.98 -5.29
CA GLN A 496 -17.77 30.63 -5.81
C GLN A 496 -18.62 29.89 -4.76
N PHE A 497 -17.97 29.25 -3.78
CA PHE A 497 -18.62 28.54 -2.68
C PHE A 497 -18.56 29.32 -1.34
N GLY A 498 -18.00 30.54 -1.32
CA GLY A 498 -17.90 31.37 -0.12
C GLY A 498 -16.80 30.96 0.87
N PHE A 499 -15.80 30.17 0.44
CA PHE A 499 -14.70 29.70 1.27
C PHE A 499 -13.35 30.42 0.99
N ASP A 500 -13.35 31.47 0.19
CA ASP A 500 -12.12 32.16 -0.24
C ASP A 500 -11.29 32.69 0.93
N GLN A 501 -11.89 33.33 1.92
CA GLN A 501 -11.15 33.83 3.07
C GLN A 501 -10.52 32.71 3.89
N ALA A 502 -11.31 31.68 4.24
CA ALA A 502 -10.81 30.54 5.01
C ALA A 502 -9.72 29.77 4.26
N TYR A 503 -9.83 29.65 2.93
CA TYR A 503 -8.83 28.99 2.10
C TYR A 503 -7.53 29.78 2.02
N LEU A 504 -7.65 31.11 1.88
CA LEU A 504 -6.49 32.00 1.88
C LEU A 504 -5.75 31.97 3.23
N GLU A 505 -6.49 32.08 4.35
CA GLU A 505 -5.91 31.98 5.70
C GLU A 505 -5.23 30.62 5.96
N ALA A 506 -5.76 29.54 5.41
CA ALA A 506 -5.14 28.23 5.53
C ALA A 506 -3.82 28.13 4.75
N CYS A 507 -3.70 28.79 3.59
CA CYS A 507 -2.52 28.72 2.71
C CYS A 507 -1.42 29.75 3.07
N LEU A 508 -1.75 30.81 3.79
CA LEU A 508 -0.80 31.80 4.30
C LEU A 508 -0.33 31.43 5.72
#